data_45ceaf0e3ccca02593e724509898eefe
#
_entry.id   45ceaf0e3ccca02593e724509898eefe
#
_cell.length_a   1.000
_cell.length_b   1.000
_cell.length_c   1.000
_cell.angle_alpha   90.00
_cell.angle_beta   90.00
_cell.angle_gamma   90.00
#
_symmetry.space_group_name_H-M   'P 1'
#
loop_
_entity.id
_entity.type
_entity.pdbx_description
1 polymer ?
#
loop_
_entity_poly.entity_id
_entity_poly.type
_entity_poly.pdbx_seq_one_letter_code
_entity_poly.pdbx_strand_id
1 'polypeptide(L)'
;SGVEINESKNTILYQILIKNDYATQGENVYYSMTGLADGMATAGNKKMFPLTHNSVRVIAGTESFESNVDHINKTAIILQVEENNHVTIKPYKDIEVTQIDGDSKYPNTFKVEESFGHTYNVFLLSYRYTKDGKSKVMQEELRLEINN
;
A
#
# COMPACT_ATOMS: atom_id res chain seq x y z
N SER A 1 2.79 -24.39 -33.53
CA SER A 1 2.60 -24.30 -33.49
C SER A 1 2.66 -23.97 -33.41
N GLY A 2 2.75 -24.30 -33.17
CA GLY A 2 2.64 -24.15 -32.85
C GLY A 2 2.77 -23.73 -32.38
N VAL A 3 2.75 -23.84 -32.35
CA VAL A 3 2.68 -23.60 -31.83
C VAL A 3 2.85 -23.31 -31.30
N GLU A 4 2.93 -23.56 -31.13
CA GLU A 4 2.84 -23.42 -30.55
C GLU A 4 3.07 -23.00 -29.98
N ILE A 5 3.21 -23.25 -30.01
CA ILE A 5 3.21 -22.99 -29.44
C ILE A 5 3.38 -22.68 -28.91
N ASN A 6 3.45 -22.88 -28.69
CA ASN A 6 3.34 -22.74 -28.15
C ASN A 6 3.41 -22.47 -27.57
N GLU A 7 3.49 -22.56 -27.26
CA GLU A 7 3.28 -22.34 -26.60
C GLU A 7 3.64 -21.91 -25.93
N SER A 8 4.07 -22.26 -25.78
CA SER A 8 4.15 -21.80 -25.15
C SER A 8 4.70 -21.31 -24.99
N LYS A 9 5.28 -21.57 -24.72
CA LYS A 9 5.63 -20.71 -24.72
C LYS A 9 5.40 -19.83 -24.67
N ASN A 10 5.50 -19.52 -24.37
CA ASN A 10 4.78 -18.35 -24.30
C ASN A 10 4.43 -17.74 -23.03
N THR A 11 4.84 -18.28 -21.97
CA THR A 11 4.59 -17.87 -20.63
C THR A 11 4.99 -16.43 -20.39
N ILE A 12 6.04 -16.02 -21.00
CA ILE A 12 6.50 -14.63 -20.93
C ILE A 12 5.43 -13.67 -21.42
N LEU A 13 4.65 -14.10 -22.37
CA LEU A 13 3.58 -13.27 -22.93
C LEU A 13 2.50 -12.97 -21.91
N TYR A 14 2.44 -13.74 -20.85
CA TYR A 14 1.41 -13.56 -19.84
C TYR A 14 1.89 -12.74 -18.64
N GLN A 15 3.14 -12.31 -18.69
CA GLN A 15 3.66 -11.42 -17.66
C GLN A 15 3.30 -10.00 -18.04
N ILE A 16 2.04 -9.68 -17.81
CA ILE A 16 1.57 -8.32 -18.05
C ILE A 16 2.05 -7.47 -16.89
N LEU A 17 2.89 -6.49 -17.20
CA LEU A 17 3.35 -5.57 -16.18
C LEU A 17 2.23 -4.61 -15.85
N ILE A 18 1.93 -4.50 -14.57
CA ILE A 18 0.94 -3.55 -14.09
C ILE A 18 1.63 -2.19 -14.01
N LYS A 19 1.14 -1.24 -14.79
CA LYS A 19 1.61 0.13 -14.67
C LYS A 19 0.99 0.73 -13.42
N ASN A 20 1.82 1.13 -12.47
CA ASN A 20 1.38 1.62 -11.19
C ASN A 20 2.36 2.73 -10.76
N ASP A 21 1.82 3.89 -10.41
CA ASP A 21 2.64 5.04 -10.06
C ASP A 21 3.16 4.98 -8.62
N TYR A 22 2.72 4.01 -7.84
CA TYR A 22 3.00 3.94 -6.41
C TYR A 22 3.99 2.84 -6.06
N ALA A 23 4.06 1.80 -6.85
CA ALA A 23 4.96 0.67 -6.63
C ALA A 23 5.26 -0.03 -7.94
N THR A 24 6.47 -0.54 -8.10
CA THR A 24 6.90 -1.23 -9.30
C THR A 24 6.75 -2.73 -9.11
N GLN A 25 6.07 -3.39 -10.05
CA GLN A 25 5.91 -4.84 -10.02
C GLN A 25 7.27 -5.52 -10.14
N GLY A 26 7.52 -6.50 -9.28
CA GLY A 26 8.75 -7.27 -9.30
C GLY A 26 9.92 -6.61 -8.59
N GLU A 27 9.72 -5.42 -8.03
CA GLU A 27 10.75 -4.72 -7.26
C GLU A 27 10.36 -4.62 -5.80
N ASN A 28 11.37 -4.48 -4.95
CA ASN A 28 11.13 -4.25 -3.52
C ASN A 28 10.97 -2.74 -3.30
N VAL A 29 9.73 -2.31 -3.10
CA VAL A 29 9.41 -0.90 -2.90
C VAL A 29 9.02 -0.70 -1.44
N TYR A 30 9.83 0.03 -0.70
CA TYR A 30 9.60 0.31 0.73
C TYR A 30 9.33 1.79 0.94
N TYR A 31 8.16 2.07 1.51
CA TYR A 31 7.83 3.41 1.97
C TYR A 31 8.26 3.54 3.43
N SER A 32 8.85 4.68 3.79
CA SER A 32 9.07 4.96 5.21
C SER A 32 7.71 5.34 5.83
N MET A 33 7.48 4.87 7.05
CA MET A 33 6.23 5.11 7.77
C MET A 33 6.54 5.86 9.05
N THR A 34 5.80 6.94 9.29
CA THR A 34 5.79 7.64 10.57
C THR A 34 4.35 7.97 10.91
N GLY A 35 4.05 8.14 12.19
CA GLY A 35 2.71 8.53 12.59
C GLY A 35 2.40 8.12 14.02
N LEU A 36 1.12 7.82 14.24
CA LEU A 36 0.59 7.49 15.56
C LEU A 36 -0.18 6.18 15.50
N ALA A 37 0.08 5.31 16.47
CA ALA A 37 -0.68 4.08 16.69
C ALA A 37 -1.36 4.24 18.04
N ASP A 38 -2.68 4.33 18.06
CA ASP A 38 -3.47 4.63 19.25
C ASP A 38 -2.93 5.88 19.98
N GLY A 39 -2.55 6.90 19.21
CA GLY A 39 -2.04 8.16 19.74
C GLY A 39 -0.58 8.15 20.14
N MET A 40 0.12 7.04 20.00
CA MET A 40 1.54 6.93 20.35
C MET A 40 2.41 6.94 19.13
N ALA A 41 3.51 7.67 19.17
CA ALA A 41 4.42 7.80 18.02
C ALA A 41 4.96 6.43 17.60
N THR A 42 4.97 6.21 16.29
CA THR A 42 5.49 4.99 15.70
C THR A 42 6.22 5.31 14.40
N ALA A 43 7.14 4.43 14.01
CA ALA A 43 7.88 4.58 12.76
C ALA A 43 8.32 3.20 12.27
N GLY A 44 8.56 3.11 10.96
CA GLY A 44 9.01 1.86 10.36
C GLY A 44 9.11 1.99 8.85
N ASN A 45 9.14 0.85 8.19
CA ASN A 45 9.12 0.77 6.73
C ASN A 45 8.05 -0.22 6.32
N LYS A 46 7.38 0.08 5.21
CA LYS A 46 6.30 -0.77 4.71
C LYS A 46 6.54 -1.11 3.24
N LYS A 47 6.56 -2.39 2.95
CA LYS A 47 6.69 -2.86 1.58
C LYS A 47 5.35 -2.72 0.87
N MET A 48 5.39 -2.17 -0.33
CA MET A 48 4.21 -1.86 -1.11
C MET A 48 4.19 -2.75 -2.34
N PHE A 49 3.03 -3.35 -2.64
CA PHE A 49 2.85 -4.23 -3.79
C PHE A 49 1.79 -3.65 -4.72
N PRO A 50 2.06 -3.52 -6.02
CA PRO A 50 1.02 -3.05 -6.94
C PRO A 50 -0.04 -4.13 -7.16
N LEU A 51 -1.32 -3.73 -7.19
CA LEU A 51 -2.43 -4.62 -7.47
C LEU A 51 -3.08 -4.29 -8.80
N THR A 52 -3.46 -3.02 -8.99
CA THR A 52 -4.03 -2.52 -10.24
C THR A 52 -3.31 -1.22 -10.57
N HIS A 53 -3.73 -0.54 -11.63
CA HIS A 53 -3.09 0.73 -12.01
C HIS A 53 -3.19 1.81 -10.92
N ASN A 54 -4.18 1.73 -10.03
CA ASN A 54 -4.40 2.75 -9.00
C ASN A 54 -4.52 2.19 -7.60
N SER A 55 -4.11 0.95 -7.36
CA SER A 55 -4.19 0.37 -6.02
C SER A 55 -2.96 -0.44 -5.68
N VAL A 56 -2.66 -0.47 -4.39
CA VAL A 56 -1.51 -1.19 -3.84
C VAL A 56 -1.94 -1.95 -2.60
N ARG A 57 -1.17 -2.99 -2.26
CA ARG A 57 -1.35 -3.76 -1.03
C ARG A 57 -0.22 -3.42 -0.08
N VAL A 58 -0.56 -3.23 1.19
CA VAL A 58 0.41 -2.92 2.23
C VAL A 58 -0.07 -3.55 3.54
N ILE A 59 0.85 -3.83 4.44
CA ILE A 59 0.51 -4.36 5.77
C ILE A 59 -0.03 -3.23 6.63
N ALA A 60 -1.11 -3.50 7.37
CA ALA A 60 -1.75 -2.49 8.20
C ALA A 60 -0.94 -2.16 9.44
N GLY A 61 -0.98 -0.91 9.82
CA GLY A 61 -0.54 -0.43 11.12
C GLY A 61 0.88 -0.78 11.48
N THR A 62 1.03 -1.37 12.66
CA THR A 62 2.34 -1.74 13.20
C THR A 62 2.63 -3.23 13.04
N GLU A 63 1.82 -3.94 12.24
CA GLU A 63 2.04 -5.36 12.00
C GLU A 63 3.29 -5.58 11.18
N SER A 64 3.99 -6.68 11.43
CA SER A 64 5.20 -6.99 10.71
C SER A 64 4.88 -7.60 9.35
N PHE A 65 5.75 -7.39 8.37
CA PHE A 65 5.62 -8.07 7.09
C PHE A 65 6.17 -9.49 7.21
N GLU A 66 5.36 -10.46 6.76
CA GLU A 66 5.77 -11.85 6.61
C GLU A 66 5.21 -12.35 5.29
N SER A 67 5.96 -13.19 4.59
CA SER A 67 5.51 -13.70 3.30
C SER A 67 4.54 -14.88 3.43
N ASN A 68 4.09 -15.18 4.62
CA ASN A 68 3.10 -16.22 4.89
C ASN A 68 1.71 -15.74 4.46
N VAL A 69 1.01 -16.58 3.68
CA VAL A 69 -0.29 -16.22 3.12
C VAL A 69 -1.32 -15.93 4.21
N ASP A 70 -1.36 -16.75 5.26
CA ASP A 70 -2.33 -16.54 6.34
C ASP A 70 -2.09 -15.22 7.05
N HIS A 71 -0.83 -14.87 7.28
CA HIS A 71 -0.49 -13.59 7.90
C HIS A 71 -0.89 -12.42 7.00
N ILE A 72 -0.58 -12.50 5.71
CA ILE A 72 -0.96 -11.45 4.75
C ILE A 72 -2.47 -11.28 4.73
N ASN A 73 -3.22 -12.38 4.70
CA ASN A 73 -4.68 -12.31 4.65
C ASN A 73 -5.27 -11.61 5.89
N LYS A 74 -4.60 -11.72 7.03
CA LYS A 74 -5.08 -11.14 8.29
C LYS A 74 -4.58 -9.73 8.54
N THR A 75 -3.58 -9.25 7.80
CA THR A 75 -2.93 -7.99 8.11
C THR A 75 -2.85 -7.01 6.94
N ALA A 76 -3.13 -7.44 5.72
CA ALA A 76 -2.95 -6.59 4.55
C ALA A 76 -4.19 -5.78 4.22
N ILE A 77 -3.97 -4.53 3.85
CA ILE A 77 -5.00 -3.62 3.36
C ILE A 77 -4.69 -3.20 1.93
N ILE A 78 -5.71 -2.70 1.26
CA ILE A 78 -5.60 -2.11 -0.07
C ILE A 78 -5.72 -0.60 0.07
N LEU A 79 -4.80 0.12 -0.55
CA LEU A 79 -4.92 1.57 -0.73
C LEU A 79 -5.26 1.81 -2.19
N GLN A 80 -6.43 2.38 -2.44
CA GLN A 80 -6.88 2.71 -3.79
C GLN A 80 -6.91 4.22 -3.94
N VAL A 81 -6.15 4.74 -4.92
CA VAL A 81 -6.07 6.18 -5.16
C VAL A 81 -7.13 6.54 -6.19
N GLU A 82 -8.08 7.38 -5.80
CA GLU A 82 -9.14 7.84 -6.67
C GLU A 82 -8.69 9.03 -7.51
N GLU A 83 -9.51 9.45 -8.48
CA GLU A 83 -9.13 10.51 -9.42
C GLU A 83 -8.82 11.84 -8.74
N ASN A 84 -9.48 12.11 -7.61
CA ASN A 84 -9.25 13.35 -6.85
C ASN A 84 -8.12 13.21 -5.84
N ASN A 85 -7.32 12.13 -5.92
CA ASN A 85 -6.24 11.79 -5.00
C ASN A 85 -6.72 11.46 -3.58
N HIS A 86 -8.00 11.23 -3.39
CA HIS A 86 -8.50 10.62 -2.16
C HIS A 86 -8.15 9.14 -2.16
N VAL A 87 -7.78 8.62 -1.00
CA VAL A 87 -7.41 7.21 -0.86
C VAL A 87 -8.55 6.47 -0.17
N THR A 88 -9.02 5.41 -0.82
CA THR A 88 -9.99 4.49 -0.23
C THR A 88 -9.20 3.32 0.37
N ILE A 89 -9.44 3.03 1.63
CA ILE A 89 -8.77 1.96 2.38
C ILE A 89 -9.73 0.80 2.51
N LYS A 90 -9.31 -0.38 2.04
CA LYS A 90 -10.16 -1.57 2.01
C LYS A 90 -9.40 -2.77 2.55
N PRO A 91 -10.10 -3.79 3.06
CA PRO A 91 -9.41 -5.03 3.42
C PRO A 91 -8.90 -5.74 2.15
N TYR A 92 -7.70 -6.31 2.26
CA TYR A 92 -7.20 -7.16 1.18
C TYR A 92 -7.93 -8.51 1.20
N LYS A 93 -8.00 -9.16 2.35
CA LYS A 93 -8.71 -10.43 2.54
C LYS A 93 -9.51 -10.40 3.84
N ASP A 94 -8.97 -10.98 4.90
CA ASP A 94 -9.73 -11.27 6.12
C ASP A 94 -9.64 -10.18 7.18
N ILE A 95 -8.77 -9.21 7.03
CA ILE A 95 -8.59 -8.13 7.99
C ILE A 95 -9.88 -7.29 8.10
N GLU A 96 -10.19 -6.87 9.32
CA GLU A 96 -11.23 -5.88 9.53
C GLU A 96 -10.58 -4.51 9.54
N VAL A 97 -11.00 -3.64 8.64
CA VAL A 97 -10.47 -2.28 8.57
C VAL A 97 -11.61 -1.31 8.31
N THR A 98 -11.56 -0.17 8.99
CA THR A 98 -12.51 0.92 8.84
C THR A 98 -11.74 2.20 8.58
N GLN A 99 -12.04 2.84 7.45
CA GLN A 99 -11.45 4.12 7.11
C GLN A 99 -12.01 5.20 8.02
N ILE A 100 -11.17 6.12 8.47
CA ILE A 100 -11.57 7.24 9.31
C ILE A 100 -11.34 8.53 8.53
N ASP A 101 -12.43 9.16 8.10
CA ASP A 101 -12.34 10.41 7.34
C ASP A 101 -12.45 11.61 8.27
N GLY A 102 -11.98 12.76 7.80
CA GLY A 102 -12.13 14.01 8.53
C GLY A 102 -10.91 14.44 9.34
N ASP A 103 -9.86 13.66 9.35
CA ASP A 103 -8.62 14.06 10.04
C ASP A 103 -7.91 15.10 9.20
N SER A 104 -7.58 16.26 9.79
CA SER A 104 -6.97 17.36 9.05
C SER A 104 -5.53 17.11 8.67
N LYS A 105 -4.82 16.28 9.43
CA LYS A 105 -3.40 15.99 9.19
C LYS A 105 -3.21 14.71 8.39
N TYR A 106 -4.12 13.75 8.54
CA TYR A 106 -4.07 12.46 7.85
C TYR A 106 -5.40 12.23 7.14
N PRO A 107 -5.67 13.01 6.07
CA PRO A 107 -7.01 13.09 5.48
C PRO A 107 -7.35 11.98 4.48
N ASN A 108 -6.59 10.89 4.45
CA ASN A 108 -6.75 9.81 3.48
C ASN A 108 -6.55 10.32 2.06
N THR A 109 -5.36 10.85 1.81
CA THR A 109 -4.99 11.41 0.52
C THR A 109 -3.64 10.91 0.07
N PHE A 110 -3.43 10.98 -1.24
CA PHE A 110 -2.14 10.78 -1.87
C PHE A 110 -1.69 12.10 -2.48
N LYS A 111 -0.41 12.41 -2.39
CA LYS A 111 0.15 13.56 -3.10
C LYS A 111 1.59 13.28 -3.51
N VAL A 112 2.03 14.00 -4.53
CA VAL A 112 3.44 14.08 -4.89
C VAL A 112 3.96 15.38 -4.31
N GLU A 113 5.01 15.29 -3.52
CA GLU A 113 5.55 16.46 -2.81
C GLU A 113 7.00 16.66 -3.20
N GLU A 114 7.37 17.92 -3.45
CA GLU A 114 8.76 18.29 -3.70
C GLU A 114 9.32 18.98 -2.48
N SER A 115 10.52 18.56 -2.07
CA SER A 115 11.19 19.12 -0.90
C SER A 115 12.70 19.07 -1.12
N PHE A 116 13.33 20.24 -1.06
CA PHE A 116 14.79 20.38 -1.21
C PHE A 116 15.34 19.67 -2.46
N GLY A 117 14.64 19.79 -3.58
CA GLY A 117 15.07 19.20 -4.85
C GLY A 117 14.76 17.73 -5.02
N HIS A 118 14.08 17.11 -4.05
CA HIS A 118 13.67 15.72 -4.10
C HIS A 118 12.16 15.62 -4.25
N THR A 119 11.71 14.58 -4.92
CA THR A 119 10.28 14.35 -5.15
C THR A 119 9.85 13.07 -4.42
N TYR A 120 8.71 13.14 -3.76
CA TYR A 120 8.21 12.04 -2.93
C TYR A 120 6.78 11.71 -3.25
N ASN A 121 6.46 10.41 -3.23
CA ASN A 121 5.09 9.95 -3.09
C ASN A 121 4.75 9.95 -1.60
N VAL A 122 3.59 10.54 -1.25
CA VAL A 122 3.18 10.66 0.15
C VAL A 122 1.73 10.23 0.30
N PHE A 123 1.49 9.22 1.14
CA PHE A 123 0.15 8.83 1.58
C PHE A 123 -0.05 9.34 2.99
N LEU A 124 -1.19 9.99 3.25
CA LEU A 124 -1.58 10.42 4.59
C LEU A 124 -2.87 9.70 4.93
N LEU A 125 -2.82 8.77 5.88
CA LEU A 125 -3.89 7.79 6.10
C LEU A 125 -4.39 7.81 7.53
N SER A 126 -5.70 7.57 7.71
CA SER A 126 -6.34 7.38 9.01
C SER A 126 -7.30 6.21 8.91
N TYR A 127 -7.11 5.20 9.76
CA TYR A 127 -7.97 4.03 9.77
C TYR A 127 -7.86 3.28 11.09
N ARG A 128 -8.87 2.43 11.34
CA ARG A 128 -8.84 1.47 12.44
C ARG A 128 -8.78 0.08 11.84
N TYR A 129 -7.95 -0.78 12.38
CA TYR A 129 -7.95 -2.18 11.97
C TYR A 129 -8.00 -3.08 13.19
N THR A 130 -8.48 -4.31 12.98
CA THR A 130 -8.57 -5.32 14.02
C THR A 130 -7.84 -6.56 13.58
N LYS A 131 -6.97 -7.06 14.44
CA LYS A 131 -6.27 -8.33 14.26
C LYS A 131 -6.34 -9.10 15.56
N ASP A 132 -6.78 -10.38 15.47
CA ASP A 132 -6.90 -11.27 16.63
C ASP A 132 -7.70 -10.65 17.77
N GLY A 133 -8.80 -9.97 17.40
CA GLY A 133 -9.70 -9.35 18.37
C GLY A 133 -9.20 -8.05 18.97
N LYS A 134 -8.03 -7.56 18.55
CA LYS A 134 -7.47 -6.31 19.08
C LYS A 134 -7.50 -5.25 17.99
N SER A 135 -8.08 -4.11 18.32
CA SER A 135 -8.19 -2.98 17.40
C SER A 135 -7.12 -1.94 17.68
N LYS A 136 -6.68 -1.28 16.62
CA LYS A 136 -5.71 -0.21 16.70
C LYS A 136 -6.11 0.89 15.72
N VAL A 137 -6.00 2.15 16.17
CA VAL A 137 -6.27 3.32 15.32
C VAL A 137 -4.95 3.85 14.83
N MET A 138 -4.83 3.97 13.51
CA MET A 138 -3.61 4.45 12.85
C MET A 138 -3.83 5.81 12.23
N GLN A 139 -2.84 6.67 12.41
CA GLN A 139 -2.68 7.90 11.66
C GLN A 139 -1.27 7.85 11.12
N GLU A 140 -1.10 7.63 9.82
CA GLU A 140 0.23 7.37 9.30
C GLU A 140 0.53 8.10 8.01
N GLU A 141 1.80 8.48 7.88
CA GLU A 141 2.36 9.00 6.65
C GLU A 141 3.27 7.94 6.06
N LEU A 142 3.04 7.60 4.79
CA LEU A 142 3.90 6.71 4.02
C LEU A 142 4.60 7.56 2.97
N ARG A 143 5.92 7.48 2.91
CA ARG A 143 6.72 8.39 2.11
C ARG A 143 7.80 7.62 1.35
N LEU A 144 7.88 7.87 0.05
CA LEU A 144 8.86 7.24 -0.82
C LEU A 144 9.47 8.28 -1.75
N GLU A 145 10.79 8.39 -1.75
CA GLU A 145 11.45 9.24 -2.73
C GLU A 145 11.40 8.59 -4.11
N ILE A 146 10.97 9.34 -5.10
CA ILE A 146 10.88 8.85 -6.47
C ILE A 146 11.88 9.59 -7.34
N ASN A 147 12.40 8.89 -8.34
CA ASN A 147 13.31 9.49 -9.31
C ASN A 147 12.50 10.09 -10.45
N ASN A 148 12.89 11.28 -10.82
CA ASN A 148 12.27 12.00 -11.94
C ASN A 148 13.02 11.71 -13.23
#